data_d662b83bc11d44dfb88df6853046401b
#
_entry.id   d662b83bc11d44dfb88df6853046401b
#
_cell.length_a   1.000
_cell.length_b   1.000
_cell.length_c   1.000
_cell.angle_alpha   90.00
_cell.angle_beta   90.00
_cell.angle_gamma   90.00
#
_symmetry.space_group_name_H-M   'P 1'
#
loop_
_entity.id
_entity.type
_entity.pdbx_description
1 polymer ?
#
loop_
_entity_poly.entity_id
_entity_poly.type
_entity_poly.pdbx_seq_one_letter_code
_entity_poly.pdbx_strand_id
1 'polypeptide(L)'
;MRVTPAEFPQWHGRHQIEGASWVIRVFNNLFPRIPESLTGGRNESYIVVEDPRHFSEHPRSINDLMCTGALGPEHFHHLLLTDVRLMRRVLENPAVHSVVIRKNQGRESGASQPHPHQQVIGSPHPLPIAEAEARAARENPQLWHELIDLVERIGLLIDRRDGVVSYASPIGAFPRSYDVIMPEFRGMMTELTPEALRPFARAIFRIIRVLGPLPLDYEIHQGGGLPLHAHINGRLYPYSNVAGTLNLPSQLVQNVAALRRALSRG
;
A
#
# COMPACT_ATOMS: atom_id res chain seq x y z
N MET A 1 -12.05 -2.52 19.79
CA MET A 1 -12.02 -3.28 18.53
C MET A 1 -12.42 -4.72 18.84
N ARG A 2 -13.54 -5.21 18.30
CA ARG A 2 -13.96 -6.61 18.53
C ARG A 2 -13.29 -7.49 17.49
N VAL A 3 -12.57 -8.51 17.96
CA VAL A 3 -12.09 -9.60 17.13
C VAL A 3 -13.31 -10.46 16.75
N THR A 4 -13.38 -10.92 15.52
CA THR A 4 -14.36 -11.92 15.07
C THR A 4 -13.70 -13.30 14.98
N PRO A 5 -13.32 -13.91 16.11
CA PRO A 5 -12.44 -15.06 16.10
C PRO A 5 -13.10 -16.34 15.57
N ALA A 6 -14.43 -16.40 15.65
CA ALA A 6 -15.17 -17.58 15.17
C ALA A 6 -15.25 -17.64 13.64
N GLU A 7 -15.27 -16.49 12.97
CA GLU A 7 -15.44 -16.41 11.50
C GLU A 7 -14.12 -16.52 10.73
N PHE A 8 -13.00 -16.07 11.33
CA PHE A 8 -11.72 -15.97 10.64
C PHE A 8 -10.52 -16.49 11.43
N PRO A 9 -10.57 -17.67 12.05
CA PRO A 9 -9.42 -18.18 12.79
C PRO A 9 -8.18 -18.35 11.91
N GLN A 10 -8.39 -18.62 10.62
CA GLN A 10 -7.34 -18.77 9.62
C GLN A 10 -6.65 -17.44 9.23
N TRP A 11 -7.25 -16.30 9.56
CA TRP A 11 -6.69 -14.97 9.25
C TRP A 11 -5.83 -14.40 10.37
N HIS A 12 -5.73 -15.09 11.48
CA HIS A 12 -4.80 -14.73 12.53
C HIS A 12 -3.43 -15.33 12.23
N GLY A 13 -2.45 -14.47 12.04
CA GLY A 13 -1.06 -14.89 11.85
C GLY A 13 -0.24 -14.58 13.09
N ARG A 14 0.52 -15.57 13.57
CA ARG A 14 1.57 -15.35 14.57
C ARG A 14 2.89 -15.76 13.94
N HIS A 15 3.84 -14.85 13.94
CA HIS A 15 5.15 -15.07 13.37
C HIS A 15 6.22 -14.76 14.40
N GLN A 16 7.38 -15.35 14.23
CA GLN A 16 8.57 -15.05 15.01
C GLN A 16 9.71 -14.72 14.06
N ILE A 17 10.26 -13.54 14.18
CA ILE A 17 11.36 -13.05 13.37
C ILE A 17 12.40 -12.44 14.30
N GLU A 18 13.66 -12.86 14.20
CA GLU A 18 14.77 -12.36 15.02
C GLU A 18 14.50 -12.42 16.53
N GLY A 19 13.85 -13.49 16.99
CA GLY A 19 13.48 -13.67 18.39
C GLY A 19 12.24 -12.89 18.83
N ALA A 20 11.71 -11.98 18.02
CA ALA A 20 10.47 -11.27 18.31
C ALA A 20 9.25 -12.05 17.82
N SER A 21 8.17 -12.01 18.61
CA SER A 21 6.88 -12.59 18.25
C SER A 21 5.88 -11.48 17.94
N TRP A 22 5.20 -11.56 16.79
CA TRP A 22 4.18 -10.61 16.40
C TRP A 22 2.93 -11.29 15.86
N VAL A 23 1.80 -10.58 15.84
CA VAL A 23 0.48 -11.09 15.42
C VAL A 23 -0.16 -10.11 14.45
N ILE A 24 -0.56 -10.61 13.29
CA ILE A 24 -1.46 -9.93 12.36
C ILE A 24 -2.88 -10.40 12.67
N ARG A 25 -3.82 -9.47 12.77
CA ARG A 25 -5.23 -9.80 13.03
C ARG A 25 -6.14 -9.14 12.02
N VAL A 26 -7.20 -9.85 11.66
CA VAL A 26 -8.22 -9.39 10.72
C VAL A 26 -9.54 -9.23 11.46
N PHE A 27 -10.24 -8.14 11.14
CA PHE A 27 -11.59 -7.86 11.67
C PHE A 27 -12.49 -7.40 10.54
N ASN A 28 -13.80 -7.69 10.64
CA ASN A 28 -14.76 -6.98 9.84
C ASN A 28 -14.80 -5.51 10.26
N ASN A 29 -14.83 -4.62 9.29
CA ASN A 29 -15.01 -3.21 9.55
C ASN A 29 -16.45 -2.95 10.03
N LEU A 30 -16.61 -2.40 11.23
CA LEU A 30 -17.91 -2.08 11.78
C LEU A 30 -18.61 -0.91 11.05
N PHE A 31 -17.83 -0.14 10.29
CA PHE A 31 -18.32 1.01 9.52
C PHE A 31 -17.84 0.87 8.06
N PRO A 32 -18.35 -0.13 7.31
CA PRO A 32 -17.93 -0.37 5.95
C PRO A 32 -18.27 0.82 5.05
N ARG A 33 -17.32 1.21 4.18
CA ARG A 33 -17.57 2.29 3.21
C ARG A 33 -18.53 1.87 2.10
N ILE A 34 -18.57 0.58 1.79
CA ILE A 34 -19.48 -0.02 0.84
C ILE A 34 -20.57 -0.73 1.65
N PRO A 35 -21.83 -0.32 1.54
CA PRO A 35 -22.94 -0.95 2.25
C PRO A 35 -23.08 -2.43 1.88
N GLU A 36 -23.41 -3.28 2.84
CA GLU A 36 -23.63 -4.72 2.62
C GLU A 36 -24.70 -5.01 1.57
N SER A 37 -25.69 -4.13 1.43
CA SER A 37 -26.73 -4.24 0.40
C SER A 37 -26.19 -4.24 -1.03
N LEU A 38 -25.01 -3.63 -1.25
CA LEU A 38 -24.33 -3.61 -2.55
C LEU A 38 -23.40 -4.81 -2.77
N THR A 39 -23.12 -5.55 -1.72
CA THR A 39 -22.23 -6.74 -1.73
C THR A 39 -22.99 -8.02 -1.38
N GLY A 40 -24.26 -8.10 -1.82
CA GLY A 40 -25.08 -9.32 -1.63
C GLY A 40 -25.43 -9.63 -0.18
N GLY A 41 -25.54 -8.61 0.68
CA GLY A 41 -25.85 -8.77 2.11
C GLY A 41 -24.66 -9.18 2.96
N ARG A 42 -23.42 -9.10 2.43
CA ARG A 42 -22.19 -9.48 3.14
C ARG A 42 -21.30 -8.26 3.39
N ASN A 43 -20.73 -8.16 4.58
CA ASN A 43 -19.70 -7.16 4.87
C ASN A 43 -18.35 -7.60 4.28
N GLU A 44 -18.01 -7.07 3.13
CA GLU A 44 -16.74 -7.32 2.44
C GLU A 44 -15.70 -6.22 2.70
N SER A 45 -15.74 -5.63 3.88
CA SER A 45 -14.76 -4.63 4.33
C SER A 45 -14.02 -5.14 5.55
N TYR A 46 -12.71 -5.25 5.44
CA TYR A 46 -11.83 -5.82 6.46
C TYR A 46 -10.77 -4.82 6.91
N ILE A 47 -10.47 -4.87 8.20
CA ILE A 47 -9.33 -4.17 8.81
C ILE A 47 -8.28 -5.19 9.16
N VAL A 48 -7.08 -5.00 8.64
CA VAL A 48 -5.90 -5.81 8.94
C VAL A 48 -5.04 -5.02 9.92
N VAL A 49 -5.08 -5.42 11.19
CA VAL A 49 -4.22 -4.84 12.24
C VAL A 49 -2.82 -5.43 12.09
N GLU A 50 -1.85 -4.55 11.94
CA GLU A 50 -0.51 -4.91 11.52
C GLU A 50 0.35 -5.49 12.66
N ASP A 51 0.15 -5.02 13.87
CA ASP A 51 0.90 -5.46 15.06
C ASP A 51 0.10 -5.14 16.33
N PRO A 52 0.18 -5.91 17.40
CA PRO A 52 -0.54 -5.63 18.64
C PRO A 52 0.02 -4.44 19.43
N ARG A 53 1.23 -3.99 19.16
CA ARG A 53 1.88 -2.90 19.88
C ARG A 53 1.27 -1.55 19.50
N HIS A 54 1.09 -0.69 20.49
CA HIS A 54 0.60 0.68 20.31
C HIS A 54 1.74 1.69 20.18
N PHE A 55 2.87 1.39 20.77
CA PHE A 55 4.04 2.27 20.83
C PHE A 55 5.29 1.58 20.27
N SER A 56 6.28 2.37 19.87
CA SER A 56 7.62 1.89 19.54
C SER A 56 8.26 1.18 20.74
N GLU A 57 9.34 0.45 20.53
CA GLU A 57 10.00 -0.33 21.60
C GLU A 57 10.51 0.53 22.76
N HIS A 58 10.91 1.78 22.47
CA HIS A 58 11.42 2.72 23.47
C HIS A 58 10.68 4.06 23.37
N PRO A 59 9.39 4.11 23.75
CA PRO A 59 8.61 5.34 23.62
C PRO A 59 9.10 6.38 24.61
N ARG A 60 9.33 7.61 24.12
CA ARG A 60 9.73 8.77 24.93
C ARG A 60 8.57 9.75 25.12
N SER A 61 7.56 9.65 24.28
CA SER A 61 6.39 10.52 24.31
C SER A 61 5.15 9.78 23.83
N ILE A 62 3.97 10.37 24.04
CA ILE A 62 2.70 9.89 23.48
C ILE A 62 2.68 9.87 21.95
N ASN A 63 3.61 10.58 21.32
CA ASN A 63 3.71 10.64 19.86
C ASN A 63 4.56 9.50 19.26
N ASP A 64 5.23 8.71 20.08
CA ASP A 64 6.06 7.57 19.64
C ASP A 64 5.19 6.34 19.39
N LEU A 65 4.12 6.56 18.61
CA LEU A 65 3.21 5.50 18.20
C LEU A 65 3.90 4.55 17.23
N MET A 66 3.48 3.28 17.30
CA MET A 66 3.90 2.27 16.35
C MET A 66 3.52 2.70 14.94
N CYS A 67 4.41 2.50 13.98
CA CYS A 67 4.18 2.78 12.57
C CYS A 67 4.60 1.59 11.71
N THR A 68 4.04 1.48 10.51
CA THR A 68 4.35 0.37 9.58
C THR A 68 5.84 0.29 9.25
N GLY A 69 6.51 1.44 9.14
CA GLY A 69 7.95 1.49 8.85
C GLY A 69 8.84 0.86 9.92
N ALA A 70 8.33 0.66 11.14
CA ALA A 70 9.06 0.02 12.24
C ALA A 70 8.90 -1.51 12.29
N LEU A 71 8.03 -2.10 11.43
CA LEU A 71 7.70 -3.52 11.51
C LEU A 71 8.77 -4.46 10.95
N GLY A 72 9.55 -4.05 10.00
CA GLY A 72 10.49 -4.89 9.27
C GLY A 72 9.94 -5.47 7.95
N PRO A 73 10.84 -5.83 7.02
CA PRO A 73 10.45 -6.22 5.66
C PRO A 73 9.71 -7.55 5.59
N GLU A 74 10.07 -8.52 6.41
CA GLU A 74 9.40 -9.83 6.43
C GLU A 74 8.00 -9.72 7.02
N HIS A 75 7.82 -8.91 8.07
CA HIS A 75 6.51 -8.63 8.63
C HIS A 75 5.61 -7.97 7.58
N PHE A 76 6.12 -6.96 6.86
CA PHE A 76 5.36 -6.30 5.80
C PHE A 76 5.01 -7.25 4.64
N HIS A 77 5.92 -8.16 4.28
CA HIS A 77 5.61 -9.22 3.32
C HIS A 77 4.46 -10.12 3.81
N HIS A 78 4.45 -10.50 5.09
CA HIS A 78 3.34 -11.26 5.66
C HIS A 78 2.02 -10.48 5.70
N LEU A 79 2.06 -9.15 5.85
CA LEU A 79 0.88 -8.31 5.71
C LEU A 79 0.29 -8.42 4.30
N LEU A 80 1.10 -8.28 3.25
CA LEU A 80 0.62 -8.42 1.87
C LEU A 80 0.13 -9.85 1.57
N LEU A 81 0.74 -10.89 2.14
CA LEU A 81 0.23 -12.26 2.03
C LEU A 81 -1.15 -12.42 2.72
N THR A 82 -1.38 -11.69 3.81
CA THR A 82 -2.69 -11.65 4.46
C THR A 82 -3.72 -10.97 3.56
N ASP A 83 -3.34 -9.87 2.91
CA ASP A 83 -4.21 -9.21 1.92
C ASP A 83 -4.55 -10.12 0.75
N VAL A 84 -3.59 -10.86 0.21
CA VAL A 84 -3.82 -11.84 -0.86
C VAL A 84 -4.85 -12.91 -0.45
N ARG A 85 -4.78 -13.40 0.79
CA ARG A 85 -5.76 -14.35 1.31
C ARG A 85 -7.16 -13.72 1.42
N LEU A 86 -7.22 -12.49 1.94
CA LEU A 86 -8.48 -11.75 2.02
C LEU A 86 -9.06 -11.44 0.66
N MET A 87 -8.23 -11.04 -0.30
CA MET A 87 -8.66 -10.83 -1.69
C MET A 87 -9.33 -12.07 -2.27
N ARG A 88 -8.70 -13.25 -2.13
CA ARG A 88 -9.27 -14.52 -2.60
C ARG A 88 -10.66 -14.74 -2.01
N ARG A 89 -10.78 -14.57 -0.68
CA ARG A 89 -12.06 -14.72 0.01
C ARG A 89 -13.11 -13.70 -0.45
N VAL A 90 -12.74 -12.45 -0.58
CA VAL A 90 -13.64 -11.37 -1.01
C VAL A 90 -14.12 -11.59 -2.44
N LEU A 91 -13.25 -12.07 -3.33
CA LEU A 91 -13.57 -12.39 -4.71
C LEU A 91 -14.42 -13.67 -4.89
N GLU A 92 -14.58 -14.50 -3.85
CA GLU A 92 -15.57 -15.58 -3.84
C GLU A 92 -17.02 -15.04 -3.81
N ASN A 93 -17.22 -13.78 -3.42
CA ASN A 93 -18.52 -13.16 -3.46
C ASN A 93 -18.84 -12.66 -4.88
N PRO A 94 -19.86 -13.21 -5.57
CA PRO A 94 -20.18 -12.85 -6.94
C PRO A 94 -20.67 -11.39 -7.09
N ALA A 95 -21.07 -10.73 -6.00
CA ALA A 95 -21.45 -9.33 -5.98
C ALA A 95 -20.22 -8.39 -5.90
N VAL A 96 -19.00 -8.92 -5.75
CA VAL A 96 -17.77 -8.13 -5.72
C VAL A 96 -17.09 -8.18 -7.08
N HIS A 97 -16.78 -7.00 -7.61
CA HIS A 97 -16.14 -6.83 -8.92
C HIS A 97 -14.65 -6.49 -8.81
N SER A 98 -14.28 -5.77 -7.75
CA SER A 98 -12.91 -5.37 -7.50
C SER A 98 -12.57 -5.34 -6.02
N VAL A 99 -11.28 -5.32 -5.70
CA VAL A 99 -10.78 -5.24 -4.32
C VAL A 99 -9.82 -4.10 -4.19
N VAL A 100 -10.06 -3.24 -3.21
CA VAL A 100 -9.15 -2.16 -2.80
C VAL A 100 -8.28 -2.66 -1.66
N ILE A 101 -6.97 -2.48 -1.80
CA ILE A 101 -6.02 -2.59 -0.69
C ILE A 101 -5.46 -1.20 -0.46
N ARG A 102 -5.69 -0.68 0.74
CA ARG A 102 -5.28 0.67 1.08
C ARG A 102 -4.88 0.79 2.54
N LYS A 103 -4.02 1.78 2.80
CA LYS A 103 -3.62 2.18 4.13
C LYS A 103 -3.70 3.69 4.30
N ASN A 104 -4.07 4.10 5.50
CA ASN A 104 -3.88 5.46 5.99
C ASN A 104 -3.12 5.39 7.32
N GLN A 105 -2.03 6.10 7.45
CA GLN A 105 -1.25 6.26 8.68
C GLN A 105 -1.20 7.75 9.04
N GLY A 106 -1.56 8.07 10.28
CA GLY A 106 -1.60 9.45 10.76
C GLY A 106 -2.87 10.21 10.33
N ARG A 107 -3.20 11.24 11.10
CA ARG A 107 -4.43 12.03 10.93
C ARG A 107 -4.50 12.75 9.57
N GLU A 108 -3.37 13.27 9.11
CA GLU A 108 -3.24 14.02 7.86
C GLU A 108 -3.48 13.16 6.61
N SER A 109 -3.35 11.84 6.73
CA SER A 109 -3.74 10.89 5.70
C SER A 109 -5.20 10.45 5.78
N GLY A 110 -5.94 10.90 6.81
CA GLY A 110 -7.33 10.50 7.06
C GLY A 110 -7.47 9.19 7.86
N ALA A 111 -6.43 8.78 8.57
CA ALA A 111 -6.53 7.66 9.51
C ALA A 111 -7.46 8.03 10.67
N SER A 112 -8.49 7.22 10.90
CA SER A 112 -9.42 7.40 12.02
C SER A 112 -8.90 6.84 13.33
N GLN A 113 -7.92 5.94 13.26
CA GLN A 113 -7.28 5.28 14.39
C GLN A 113 -5.76 5.37 14.28
N PRO A 114 -5.05 5.67 15.37
CA PRO A 114 -3.60 5.79 15.35
C PRO A 114 -2.90 4.42 15.28
N HIS A 115 -3.58 3.33 15.67
CA HIS A 115 -3.01 1.99 15.62
C HIS A 115 -2.74 1.54 14.18
N PRO A 116 -1.55 0.99 13.85
CA PRO A 116 -1.21 0.60 12.49
C PRO A 116 -2.17 -0.45 11.95
N HIS A 117 -2.84 -0.11 10.87
CA HIS A 117 -3.74 -1.00 10.16
C HIS A 117 -3.84 -0.65 8.68
N GLN A 118 -4.24 -1.61 7.89
CA GLN A 118 -4.64 -1.43 6.51
C GLN A 118 -6.04 -1.97 6.27
N GLN A 119 -6.61 -1.73 5.10
CA GLN A 119 -7.96 -2.12 4.76
C GLN A 119 -7.98 -2.90 3.46
N VAL A 120 -8.77 -3.98 3.44
CA VAL A 120 -9.13 -4.73 2.25
C VAL A 120 -10.63 -4.58 2.07
N ILE A 121 -11.06 -4.03 0.94
CA ILE A 121 -12.45 -3.66 0.70
C ILE A 121 -12.90 -4.23 -0.63
N GLY A 122 -13.93 -5.08 -0.62
CA GLY A 122 -14.63 -5.53 -1.81
C GLY A 122 -15.55 -4.45 -2.35
N SER A 123 -15.51 -4.20 -3.65
CA SER A 123 -16.36 -3.25 -4.35
C SER A 123 -17.22 -3.94 -5.41
N PRO A 124 -18.52 -3.61 -5.51
CA PRO A 124 -19.39 -4.12 -6.57
C PRO A 124 -19.10 -3.46 -7.93
N HIS A 125 -18.23 -2.46 -7.96
CA HIS A 125 -17.86 -1.72 -9.17
C HIS A 125 -16.36 -1.72 -9.38
N PRO A 126 -15.88 -1.57 -10.63
CA PRO A 126 -14.48 -1.26 -10.89
C PRO A 126 -14.03 0.00 -10.15
N LEU A 127 -12.77 0.04 -9.79
CA LEU A 127 -12.19 1.24 -9.16
C LEU A 127 -11.94 2.29 -10.25
N PRO A 128 -12.53 3.49 -10.16
CA PRO A 128 -12.52 4.45 -11.27
C PRO A 128 -11.10 4.84 -11.74
N ILE A 129 -10.16 4.99 -10.80
CA ILE A 129 -8.78 5.36 -11.13
C ILE A 129 -8.08 4.18 -11.81
N ALA A 130 -8.12 2.99 -11.22
CA ALA A 130 -7.51 1.79 -11.81
C ALA A 130 -8.12 1.47 -13.19
N GLU A 131 -9.42 1.71 -13.38
CA GLU A 131 -10.06 1.52 -14.68
C GLU A 131 -9.60 2.55 -15.72
N ALA A 132 -9.40 3.81 -15.31
CA ALA A 132 -8.85 4.85 -16.18
C ALA A 132 -7.41 4.51 -16.61
N GLU A 133 -6.59 4.05 -15.68
CA GLU A 133 -5.22 3.58 -15.93
C GLU A 133 -5.20 2.36 -16.85
N ALA A 134 -6.09 1.38 -16.62
CA ALA A 134 -6.23 0.21 -17.47
C ALA A 134 -6.67 0.57 -18.89
N ARG A 135 -7.56 1.55 -19.03
CA ARG A 135 -7.96 2.08 -20.33
C ARG A 135 -6.77 2.74 -21.04
N ALA A 136 -6.04 3.63 -20.36
CA ALA A 136 -4.86 4.27 -20.92
C ALA A 136 -3.79 3.25 -21.34
N ALA A 137 -3.59 2.18 -20.56
CA ALA A 137 -2.67 1.10 -20.90
C ALA A 137 -3.13 0.28 -22.13
N ARG A 138 -4.43 0.14 -22.34
CA ARG A 138 -4.98 -0.50 -23.57
C ARG A 138 -4.81 0.38 -24.81
N GLU A 139 -4.99 1.69 -24.65
CA GLU A 139 -4.81 2.68 -25.73
C GLU A 139 -3.33 2.83 -26.09
N ASN A 140 -2.42 2.76 -25.12
CA ASN A 140 -0.98 2.73 -25.32
C ASN A 140 -0.33 1.58 -24.53
N PRO A 141 -0.09 0.40 -25.13
CA PRO A 141 0.55 -0.74 -24.44
C PRO A 141 1.96 -0.46 -23.92
N GLN A 142 2.65 0.57 -24.46
CA GLN A 142 3.98 0.98 -24.03
C GLN A 142 3.97 2.04 -22.92
N LEU A 143 2.81 2.55 -22.53
CA LEU A 143 2.65 3.66 -21.61
C LEU A 143 3.53 3.53 -20.34
N TRP A 144 3.52 2.37 -19.70
CA TRP A 144 4.26 2.14 -18.48
C TRP A 144 5.77 2.07 -18.67
N HIS A 145 6.23 1.52 -19.81
CA HIS A 145 7.64 1.54 -20.16
C HIS A 145 8.12 2.95 -20.49
N GLU A 146 7.32 3.69 -21.28
CA GLU A 146 7.61 5.09 -21.60
C GLU A 146 7.66 5.97 -20.35
N LEU A 147 6.75 5.74 -19.37
CA LEU A 147 6.77 6.42 -18.09
C LEU A 147 8.05 6.10 -17.30
N ILE A 148 8.45 4.81 -17.24
CA ILE A 148 9.67 4.40 -16.56
C ILE A 148 10.91 5.03 -17.22
N ASP A 149 10.98 5.05 -18.53
CA ASP A 149 12.07 5.69 -19.27
C ASP A 149 12.10 7.20 -19.02
N LEU A 150 10.92 7.83 -18.96
CA LEU A 150 10.82 9.25 -18.64
C LEU A 150 11.36 9.54 -17.24
N VAL A 151 10.89 8.84 -16.21
CA VAL A 151 11.31 9.09 -14.82
C VAL A 151 12.80 8.80 -14.62
N GLU A 152 13.37 7.87 -15.36
CA GLU A 152 14.82 7.62 -15.38
C GLU A 152 15.58 8.81 -15.97
N ARG A 153 15.17 9.28 -17.16
CA ARG A 153 15.79 10.43 -17.85
C ARG A 153 15.75 11.71 -17.04
N ILE A 154 14.66 11.97 -16.32
CA ILE A 154 14.50 13.19 -15.51
C ILE A 154 15.01 13.04 -14.07
N GLY A 155 15.65 11.91 -13.74
CA GLY A 155 16.29 11.68 -12.44
C GLY A 155 15.34 11.34 -11.30
N LEU A 156 14.11 10.89 -11.59
CA LEU A 156 13.12 10.50 -10.58
C LEU A 156 13.15 9.01 -10.23
N LEU A 157 13.90 8.17 -10.96
CA LEU A 157 14.08 6.77 -10.62
C LEU A 157 14.73 6.64 -9.24
N ILE A 158 14.17 5.82 -8.35
CA ILE A 158 14.71 5.52 -7.02
C ILE A 158 15.55 4.25 -7.06
N ASP A 159 14.95 3.17 -7.53
CA ASP A 159 15.60 1.84 -7.59
C ASP A 159 14.94 0.98 -8.67
N ARG A 160 15.73 0.09 -9.26
CA ARG A 160 15.25 -0.96 -10.18
C ARG A 160 15.91 -2.27 -9.76
N ARG A 161 15.13 -3.21 -9.24
CA ARG A 161 15.66 -4.48 -8.71
C ARG A 161 14.62 -5.58 -8.74
N ASP A 162 15.03 -6.79 -9.07
CA ASP A 162 14.22 -8.02 -9.00
C ASP A 162 12.87 -7.89 -9.75
N GLY A 163 12.87 -7.23 -10.90
CA GLY A 163 11.65 -7.01 -11.71
C GLY A 163 10.72 -5.91 -11.18
N VAL A 164 11.14 -5.17 -10.14
CA VAL A 164 10.38 -4.07 -9.55
C VAL A 164 11.11 -2.75 -9.78
N VAL A 165 10.35 -1.72 -10.14
CA VAL A 165 10.83 -0.35 -10.32
C VAL A 165 10.15 0.55 -9.30
N SER A 166 10.91 1.42 -8.65
CA SER A 166 10.37 2.45 -7.77
C SER A 166 10.88 3.84 -8.17
N TYR A 167 9.98 4.83 -8.16
CA TYR A 167 10.29 6.19 -8.58
C TYR A 167 9.44 7.22 -7.82
N ALA A 168 9.88 8.49 -7.83
CA ALA A 168 9.02 9.58 -7.39
C ALA A 168 8.02 9.89 -8.51
N SER A 169 6.75 9.94 -8.15
CA SER A 169 5.67 10.15 -9.12
C SER A 169 5.75 11.56 -9.72
N PRO A 170 5.90 11.71 -11.05
CA PRO A 170 5.95 13.03 -11.68
C PRO A 170 4.59 13.74 -11.67
N ILE A 171 3.52 12.97 -11.51
CA ILE A 171 2.13 13.45 -11.49
C ILE A 171 1.48 13.26 -10.12
N GLY A 172 2.27 12.92 -9.10
CA GLY A 172 1.78 12.68 -7.75
C GLY A 172 1.10 13.91 -7.13
N ALA A 173 0.04 13.65 -6.37
CA ALA A 173 -0.75 14.71 -5.70
C ALA A 173 0.02 15.42 -4.57
N PHE A 174 1.14 14.84 -4.11
CA PHE A 174 1.93 15.35 -3.00
C PHE A 174 3.42 15.43 -3.36
N PRO A 175 4.20 16.31 -2.71
CA PRO A 175 5.64 16.42 -2.92
C PRO A 175 6.42 15.12 -2.60
N ARG A 176 5.81 14.21 -1.84
CA ARG A 176 6.36 12.90 -1.48
C ARG A 176 5.46 11.78 -1.98
N SER A 177 5.11 11.83 -3.25
CA SER A 177 4.42 10.75 -3.94
C SER A 177 5.44 9.83 -4.61
N TYR A 178 5.29 8.54 -4.39
CA TYR A 178 6.18 7.50 -4.92
C TYR A 178 5.34 6.38 -5.51
N ASP A 179 5.83 5.81 -6.59
CA ASP A 179 5.24 4.65 -7.21
C ASP A 179 6.19 3.46 -7.15
N VAL A 180 5.63 2.28 -6.92
CA VAL A 180 6.32 0.99 -6.99
C VAL A 180 5.57 0.12 -7.97
N ILE A 181 6.24 -0.38 -9.01
CA ILE A 181 5.59 -1.08 -10.11
C ILE A 181 6.35 -2.36 -10.50
N MET A 182 5.60 -3.40 -10.86
CA MET A 182 6.07 -4.59 -11.56
C MET A 182 5.66 -4.48 -13.03
N PRO A 183 6.47 -3.89 -13.91
CA PRO A 183 6.05 -3.52 -15.27
C PRO A 183 5.69 -4.72 -16.14
N GLU A 184 6.29 -5.88 -15.90
CA GLU A 184 6.07 -7.11 -16.66
C GLU A 184 4.93 -7.98 -16.11
N PHE A 185 4.43 -7.69 -14.90
CA PHE A 185 3.35 -8.46 -14.30
C PHE A 185 2.03 -7.71 -14.38
N ARG A 186 1.08 -8.26 -15.15
CA ARG A 186 -0.23 -7.64 -15.48
C ARG A 186 -1.43 -8.34 -14.87
N GLY A 187 -1.19 -9.12 -13.82
CA GLY A 187 -2.22 -9.87 -13.10
C GLY A 187 -2.58 -9.25 -11.75
N MET A 188 -3.30 -10.02 -10.98
CA MET A 188 -3.61 -9.68 -9.58
C MET A 188 -2.59 -10.30 -8.64
N MET A 189 -2.38 -9.71 -7.46
CA MET A 189 -1.49 -10.30 -6.44
C MET A 189 -1.88 -11.73 -6.06
N THR A 190 -3.15 -12.11 -6.24
CA THR A 190 -3.62 -13.48 -6.00
C THR A 190 -3.01 -14.53 -6.92
N GLU A 191 -2.41 -14.11 -8.03
CA GLU A 191 -1.75 -14.96 -9.03
C GLU A 191 -0.26 -15.16 -8.74
N LEU A 192 0.31 -14.33 -7.86
CA LEU A 192 1.71 -14.43 -7.46
C LEU A 192 1.91 -15.50 -6.37
N THR A 193 3.05 -16.18 -6.46
CA THR A 193 3.54 -16.98 -5.33
C THR A 193 4.07 -16.06 -4.22
N PRO A 194 4.19 -16.53 -2.97
CA PRO A 194 4.78 -15.74 -1.89
C PRO A 194 6.18 -15.20 -2.24
N GLU A 195 7.00 -15.98 -2.93
CA GLU A 195 8.36 -15.61 -3.35
C GLU A 195 8.32 -14.52 -4.42
N ALA A 196 7.41 -14.61 -5.39
CA ALA A 196 7.26 -13.64 -6.47
C ALA A 196 6.68 -12.29 -5.97
N LEU A 197 5.89 -12.29 -4.88
CA LEU A 197 5.37 -11.09 -4.25
C LEU A 197 6.43 -10.36 -3.40
N ARG A 198 7.44 -11.07 -2.90
CA ARG A 198 8.45 -10.55 -1.97
C ARG A 198 9.21 -9.31 -2.48
N PRO A 199 9.69 -9.25 -3.73
CA PRO A 199 10.35 -8.06 -4.26
C PRO A 199 9.47 -6.81 -4.23
N PHE A 200 8.19 -6.95 -4.58
CA PHE A 200 7.21 -5.86 -4.55
C PHE A 200 6.97 -5.37 -3.11
N ALA A 201 6.77 -6.31 -2.18
CA ALA A 201 6.62 -5.98 -0.76
C ALA A 201 7.86 -5.25 -0.21
N ARG A 202 9.06 -5.72 -0.54
CA ARG A 202 10.32 -5.07 -0.12
C ARG A 202 10.47 -3.66 -0.67
N ALA A 203 10.13 -3.44 -1.93
CA ALA A 203 10.23 -2.12 -2.55
C ALA A 203 9.28 -1.11 -1.88
N ILE A 204 8.02 -1.49 -1.62
CA ILE A 204 7.06 -0.68 -0.88
C ILE A 204 7.58 -0.41 0.55
N PHE A 205 7.98 -1.46 1.26
CA PHE A 205 8.44 -1.33 2.64
C PHE A 205 9.65 -0.41 2.79
N ARG A 206 10.61 -0.45 1.85
CA ARG A 206 11.79 0.44 1.87
C ARG A 206 11.40 1.91 1.86
N ILE A 207 10.40 2.29 1.06
CA ILE A 207 9.88 3.67 1.03
C ILE A 207 9.16 4.00 2.34
N ILE A 208 8.26 3.12 2.79
CA ILE A 208 7.50 3.32 4.04
C ILE A 208 8.44 3.44 5.24
N ARG A 209 9.51 2.64 5.30
CA ARG A 209 10.52 2.71 6.35
C ARG A 209 11.20 4.07 6.42
N VAL A 210 11.53 4.66 5.26
CA VAL A 210 12.15 5.99 5.22
C VAL A 210 11.16 7.08 5.60
N LEU A 211 9.90 6.95 5.22
CA LEU A 211 8.84 7.86 5.66
C LEU A 211 8.60 7.75 7.19
N GLY A 212 8.78 6.54 7.75
CA GLY A 212 8.71 6.28 9.18
C GLY A 212 7.37 6.69 9.79
N PRO A 213 7.38 7.50 10.88
CA PRO A 213 6.17 7.92 11.58
C PRO A 213 5.38 9.02 10.86
N LEU A 214 5.89 9.52 9.72
CA LEU A 214 5.17 10.54 8.96
C LEU A 214 3.78 10.02 8.55
N PRO A 215 2.78 10.90 8.51
CA PRO A 215 1.50 10.57 7.89
C PRO A 215 1.71 10.13 6.45
N LEU A 216 1.14 9.00 6.10
CA LEU A 216 1.21 8.45 4.75
C LEU A 216 -0.07 7.69 4.40
N ASP A 217 -0.33 7.58 3.13
CA ASP A 217 -1.25 6.60 2.58
C ASP A 217 -0.58 5.80 1.47
N TYR A 218 -1.08 4.60 1.25
CA TYR A 218 -0.83 3.88 0.02
C TYR A 218 -2.08 3.14 -0.46
N GLU A 219 -2.10 2.87 -1.76
CA GLU A 219 -3.13 2.10 -2.45
C GLU A 219 -2.46 1.21 -3.50
N ILE A 220 -2.99 -0.01 -3.67
CA ILE A 220 -2.48 -0.98 -4.65
C ILE A 220 -3.47 -1.11 -5.78
N HIS A 221 -3.01 -0.86 -7.01
CA HIS A 221 -3.76 -1.03 -8.26
C HIS A 221 -3.31 -2.29 -8.98
N GLN A 222 -4.29 -3.04 -9.51
CA GLN A 222 -4.05 -4.34 -10.11
C GLN A 222 -5.22 -4.82 -10.94
N GLY A 223 -4.98 -5.78 -11.83
CA GLY A 223 -6.00 -6.36 -12.70
C GLY A 223 -6.31 -5.48 -13.92
N GLY A 224 -7.26 -5.91 -14.74
CA GLY A 224 -7.67 -5.17 -15.95
C GLY A 224 -6.57 -4.98 -17.01
N GLY A 225 -5.47 -5.75 -16.94
CA GLY A 225 -4.30 -5.59 -17.80
C GLY A 225 -3.30 -4.54 -17.31
N LEU A 226 -3.53 -3.96 -16.12
CA LEU A 226 -2.57 -3.07 -15.48
C LEU A 226 -1.33 -3.83 -15.00
N PRO A 227 -0.13 -3.24 -15.09
CA PRO A 227 0.96 -3.67 -14.25
C PRO A 227 0.58 -3.54 -12.78
N LEU A 228 0.92 -4.52 -11.96
CA LEU A 228 0.75 -4.42 -10.51
C LEU A 228 1.60 -3.26 -10.00
N HIS A 229 0.97 -2.28 -9.34
CA HIS A 229 1.67 -1.14 -8.78
C HIS A 229 1.03 -0.61 -7.50
N ALA A 230 1.81 0.16 -6.76
CA ALA A 230 1.39 0.84 -5.55
C ALA A 230 1.72 2.32 -5.62
N HIS A 231 0.78 3.16 -5.24
CA HIS A 231 0.98 4.58 -4.99
C HIS A 231 1.20 4.80 -3.51
N ILE A 232 2.27 5.50 -3.13
CA ILE A 232 2.65 5.78 -1.73
C ILE A 232 2.79 7.28 -1.59
N ASN A 233 2.02 7.90 -0.71
CA ASN A 233 2.00 9.33 -0.51
C ASN A 233 2.39 9.69 0.92
N GLY A 234 3.50 10.41 1.10
CA GLY A 234 3.83 11.04 2.36
C GLY A 234 3.04 12.34 2.53
N ARG A 235 2.16 12.39 3.53
CA ARG A 235 1.18 13.45 3.76
C ARG A 235 1.70 14.42 4.81
N LEU A 236 2.35 15.48 4.39
CA LEU A 236 2.77 16.55 5.32
C LEU A 236 1.60 17.47 5.71
N TYR A 237 0.59 17.54 4.85
CA TYR A 237 -0.61 18.38 5.02
C TYR A 237 -1.85 17.58 4.62
N PRO A 238 -3.01 17.84 5.25
CA PRO A 238 -4.25 17.15 4.93
C PRO A 238 -4.80 17.49 3.54
N TYR A 239 -4.35 18.59 2.94
CA TYR A 239 -4.85 19.08 1.65
C TYR A 239 -3.78 18.95 0.56
N SER A 240 -4.17 18.34 -0.57
CA SER A 240 -3.28 18.08 -1.70
C SER A 240 -3.17 19.23 -2.69
N ASN A 241 -4.21 20.06 -2.81
CA ASN A 241 -4.41 20.93 -3.97
C ASN A 241 -3.28 21.95 -4.20
N VAL A 242 -2.75 22.55 -3.14
CA VAL A 242 -1.64 23.50 -3.29
C VAL A 242 -0.33 22.77 -3.58
N ALA A 243 -0.08 21.63 -2.92
CA ALA A 243 1.15 20.88 -3.11
C ALA A 243 1.23 20.27 -4.52
N GLY A 244 0.15 19.71 -5.05
CA GLY A 244 0.13 19.17 -6.42
C GLY A 244 0.37 20.23 -7.49
N THR A 245 -0.12 21.45 -7.29
CA THR A 245 0.08 22.57 -8.22
C THR A 245 1.50 23.15 -8.15
N LEU A 246 2.18 23.03 -7.01
CA LEU A 246 3.50 23.62 -6.75
C LEU A 246 4.64 22.60 -6.76
N ASN A 247 4.40 21.36 -7.15
CA ASN A 247 5.44 20.34 -7.29
C ASN A 247 6.40 20.70 -8.43
N LEU A 248 7.48 21.36 -8.10
CA LEU A 248 8.52 21.70 -9.05
C LEU A 248 9.42 20.48 -9.32
N PRO A 249 9.80 20.21 -10.58
CA PRO A 249 10.69 19.08 -10.91
C PRO A 249 11.99 19.07 -10.10
N SER A 250 12.56 20.24 -9.81
CA SER A 250 13.76 20.35 -8.97
C SER A 250 13.55 19.85 -7.54
N GLN A 251 12.37 20.04 -6.97
CA GLN A 251 12.04 19.54 -5.63
C GLN A 251 11.86 18.02 -5.62
N LEU A 252 11.23 17.47 -6.66
CA LEU A 252 11.09 16.02 -6.81
C LEU A 252 12.46 15.34 -6.92
N VAL A 253 13.38 15.87 -7.73
CA VAL A 253 14.76 15.37 -7.85
C VAL A 253 15.51 15.42 -6.52
N GLN A 254 15.36 16.49 -5.73
CA GLN A 254 15.95 16.59 -4.40
C GLN A 254 15.38 15.54 -3.44
N ASN A 255 14.07 15.30 -3.47
CA ASN A 255 13.41 14.28 -2.66
C ASN A 255 13.88 12.87 -3.01
N VAL A 256 14.06 12.57 -4.30
CA VAL A 256 14.64 11.31 -4.77
C VAL A 256 16.07 11.13 -4.26
N ALA A 257 16.89 12.15 -4.39
CA ALA A 257 18.27 12.09 -3.91
C ALA A 257 18.34 11.87 -2.38
N ALA A 258 17.44 12.50 -1.62
CA ALA A 258 17.33 12.30 -0.17
C ALA A 258 16.91 10.86 0.16
N LEU A 259 15.90 10.33 -0.54
CA LEU A 259 15.42 8.98 -0.35
C LEU A 259 16.49 7.93 -0.70
N ARG A 260 17.19 8.09 -1.82
CA ARG A 260 18.30 7.20 -2.21
C ARG A 260 19.40 7.15 -1.14
N ARG A 261 19.80 8.33 -0.59
CA ARG A 261 20.77 8.38 0.52
C ARG A 261 20.28 7.65 1.77
N ALA A 262 19.01 7.78 2.11
CA ALA A 262 18.43 7.07 3.25
C ALA A 262 18.40 5.56 3.02
N LEU A 263 18.06 5.12 1.81
CA LEU A 263 18.01 3.70 1.45
C LEU A 263 19.39 3.04 1.37
N SER A 264 20.46 3.79 1.09
CA SER A 264 21.82 3.26 1.06
C SER A 264 22.46 3.06 2.44
N ARG A 265 21.87 3.63 3.48
CA ARG A 265 22.36 3.56 4.88
C ARG A 265 21.70 2.45 5.71
N GLY A 266 20.74 1.74 5.18
CA GLY A 266 19.98 0.68 5.82
C GLY A 266 19.91 -0.60 5.00
#